data_fc7512afebd3b9b9adae39f18b9edefa
#
_entry.id   fc7512afebd3b9b9adae39f18b9edefa
#
_cell.length_a   1.000
_cell.length_b   1.000
_cell.length_c   1.000
_cell.angle_alpha   90.00
_cell.angle_beta   90.00
_cell.angle_gamma   90.00
#
_symmetry.space_group_name_H-M   'P 1'
#
loop_
_entity.id
_entity.type
_entity.pdbx_description
1 polymer ?
#
loop_
_entity_poly.entity_id
_entity_poly.type
_entity_poly.pdbx_seq_one_letter_code
_entity_poly.pdbx_strand_id
1 'polypeptide(L)'
;MFVSAKAEEWEKMFRLAKDMGMEYISCEPPVEVWDIVEQLAEKNQIGIAVHNHPQPSTYWNPQLLLEQIGQRSKLLGSCADVGPWNRDGLDHLECLRSLEGRIHSLHFKDIIGPQPDGQERHDVIWGQGVLDVKAMLKELKRQHFSGYFTIEYEYNWENSVPDIRQCIDYFNQACAEMDE
;
A
#
# COMPACT_ATOMS: atom_id res chain seq x y z
N MET A 1 0.17 12.53 3.30
CA MET A 1 0.82 11.99 2.08
C MET A 1 1.43 13.13 1.28
N PHE A 2 2.61 12.91 0.64
CA PHE A 2 3.27 13.97 -0.15
C PHE A 2 2.80 13.94 -1.61
N VAL A 3 2.36 15.10 -2.11
CA VAL A 3 1.93 15.32 -3.51
C VAL A 3 2.43 16.68 -3.94
N SER A 4 3.17 16.77 -5.03
CA SER A 4 3.61 18.05 -5.60
C SER A 4 3.92 17.93 -7.09
N ALA A 5 3.55 18.95 -7.86
CA ALA A 5 3.94 19.12 -9.26
C ALA A 5 5.27 19.88 -9.44
N LYS A 6 5.94 20.29 -8.35
CA LYS A 6 7.16 21.10 -8.39
C LYS A 6 8.41 20.28 -8.12
N ALA A 7 9.34 20.28 -9.07
CA ALA A 7 10.63 19.58 -8.94
C ALA A 7 11.40 19.95 -7.66
N GLU A 8 11.42 21.23 -7.30
CA GLU A 8 12.12 21.73 -6.11
C GLU A 8 11.60 21.13 -4.79
N GLU A 9 10.30 20.81 -4.72
CA GLU A 9 9.70 20.19 -3.55
C GLU A 9 10.09 18.72 -3.45
N TRP A 10 10.20 18.02 -4.58
CA TRP A 10 10.73 16.67 -4.62
C TRP A 10 12.21 16.62 -4.19
N GLU A 11 13.04 17.55 -4.65
CA GLU A 11 14.44 17.65 -4.20
C GLU A 11 14.54 17.84 -2.68
N LYS A 12 13.68 18.67 -2.08
CA LYS A 12 13.63 18.87 -0.62
C LYS A 12 13.18 17.60 0.10
N MET A 13 12.17 16.90 -0.45
CA MET A 13 11.65 15.66 0.13
C MET A 13 12.70 14.55 0.11
N PHE A 14 13.39 14.35 -1.01
CA PHE A 14 14.45 13.35 -1.09
C PHE A 14 15.65 13.68 -0.18
N ARG A 15 15.97 14.95 0.00
CA ARG A 15 16.99 15.37 0.95
C ARG A 15 16.59 15.04 2.38
N LEU A 16 15.35 15.38 2.77
CA LEU A 16 14.81 15.02 4.07
C LEU A 16 14.81 13.51 4.29
N ALA A 17 14.33 12.75 3.31
CA ALA A 17 14.31 11.29 3.40
C ALA A 17 15.72 10.70 3.59
N LYS A 18 16.72 11.25 2.88
CA LYS A 18 18.12 10.86 3.03
C LYS A 18 18.68 11.19 4.41
N ASP A 19 18.42 12.40 4.90
CA ASP A 19 18.89 12.86 6.23
C ASP A 19 18.25 12.03 7.35
N MET A 20 17.03 11.52 7.15
CA MET A 20 16.33 10.65 8.08
C MET A 20 16.66 9.15 7.90
N GLY A 21 17.45 8.78 6.90
CA GLY A 21 17.77 7.38 6.60
C GLY A 21 16.58 6.55 6.12
N MET A 22 15.62 7.18 5.43
CA MET A 22 14.45 6.48 4.89
C MET A 22 14.85 5.63 3.68
N GLU A 23 14.26 4.44 3.57
CA GLU A 23 14.46 3.54 2.43
C GLU A 23 13.53 3.89 1.26
N TYR A 24 12.34 4.43 1.56
CA TYR A 24 11.38 4.88 0.56
C TYR A 24 10.51 6.03 1.07
N ILE A 25 9.86 6.71 0.13
CA ILE A 25 8.89 7.78 0.39
C ILE A 25 7.51 7.28 -0.07
N SER A 26 6.54 7.23 0.86
CA SER A 26 5.14 6.98 0.50
C SER A 26 4.50 8.27 0.00
N CYS A 27 3.99 8.26 -1.22
CA CYS A 27 3.47 9.46 -1.89
C CYS A 27 2.54 9.11 -3.05
N GLU A 28 1.95 10.14 -3.67
CA GLU A 28 1.14 10.03 -4.89
C GLU A 28 1.62 11.07 -5.91
N PRO A 29 2.68 10.76 -6.70
CA PRO A 29 3.25 11.71 -7.64
C PRO A 29 2.27 12.05 -8.77
N PRO A 30 2.05 13.34 -9.12
CA PRO A 30 1.38 13.70 -10.36
C PRO A 30 2.11 13.11 -11.59
N VAL A 31 1.34 12.82 -12.65
CA VAL A 31 1.88 12.13 -13.82
C VAL A 31 3.06 12.87 -14.47
N GLU A 32 3.02 14.19 -14.46
CA GLU A 32 4.03 15.06 -15.10
C GLU A 32 5.39 15.08 -14.39
N VAL A 33 5.51 14.57 -13.16
CA VAL A 33 6.77 14.63 -12.41
C VAL A 33 7.55 13.32 -12.39
N TRP A 34 7.06 12.26 -13.02
CA TRP A 34 7.70 10.95 -12.95
C TRP A 34 9.16 10.94 -13.37
N ASP A 35 9.56 11.72 -14.39
CA ASP A 35 10.94 11.75 -14.86
C ASP A 35 11.90 12.34 -13.82
N ILE A 36 11.48 13.41 -13.12
CA ILE A 36 12.31 13.99 -12.05
C ILE A 36 12.29 13.11 -10.80
N VAL A 37 11.16 12.50 -10.47
CA VAL A 37 11.04 11.60 -9.32
C VAL A 37 11.94 10.37 -9.51
N GLU A 38 11.95 9.76 -10.69
CA GLU A 38 12.83 8.64 -11.02
C GLU A 38 14.31 9.01 -10.89
N GLN A 39 14.72 10.15 -11.47
CA GLN A 39 16.11 10.63 -11.38
C GLN A 39 16.53 10.88 -9.93
N LEU A 40 15.64 11.44 -9.12
CA LEU A 40 15.92 11.68 -7.69
C LEU A 40 15.98 10.39 -6.89
N ALA A 41 15.09 9.42 -7.18
CA ALA A 41 15.09 8.10 -6.57
C ALA A 41 16.43 7.37 -6.83
N GLU A 42 16.87 7.35 -8.09
CA GLU A 42 18.14 6.72 -8.47
C GLU A 42 19.36 7.44 -7.88
N LYS A 43 19.38 8.78 -7.94
CA LYS A 43 20.47 9.59 -7.37
C LYS A 43 20.65 9.37 -5.86
N ASN A 44 19.55 9.24 -5.13
CA ASN A 44 19.58 9.12 -3.68
C ASN A 44 19.50 7.66 -3.19
N GLN A 45 19.21 6.70 -4.08
CA GLN A 45 18.93 5.29 -3.76
C GLN A 45 17.80 5.15 -2.74
N ILE A 46 16.74 5.96 -2.92
CA ILE A 46 15.54 5.97 -2.07
C ILE A 46 14.34 5.62 -2.96
N GLY A 47 13.57 4.62 -2.53
CA GLY A 47 12.39 4.17 -3.27
C GLY A 47 11.22 5.14 -3.20
N ILE A 48 10.32 5.00 -4.16
CA ILE A 48 8.99 5.62 -4.15
C ILE A 48 7.96 4.51 -4.01
N ALA A 49 7.11 4.63 -3.02
CA ALA A 49 6.00 3.72 -2.77
C ALA A 49 4.68 4.46 -2.94
N VAL A 50 4.04 4.29 -4.10
CA VAL A 50 2.78 4.98 -4.40
C VAL A 50 1.64 4.38 -3.60
N HIS A 51 1.02 5.19 -2.75
CA HIS A 51 -0.14 4.80 -1.96
C HIS A 51 -1.42 5.05 -2.78
N ASN A 52 -2.17 4.00 -3.02
CA ASN A 52 -3.44 4.09 -3.73
C ASN A 52 -4.57 4.50 -2.79
N HIS A 53 -5.36 5.48 -3.22
CA HIS A 53 -6.61 5.89 -2.59
C HIS A 53 -7.80 5.46 -3.44
N PRO A 54 -9.02 5.44 -2.89
CA PRO A 54 -10.23 5.20 -3.67
C PRO A 54 -10.40 6.23 -4.80
N GLN A 55 -11.24 5.90 -5.79
CA GLN A 55 -11.66 6.89 -6.78
C GLN A 55 -12.13 8.18 -6.10
N PRO A 56 -11.78 9.38 -6.67
CA PRO A 56 -11.17 9.61 -7.98
C PRO A 56 -9.63 9.75 -7.96
N SER A 57 -8.89 9.12 -7.03
CA SER A 57 -7.43 9.17 -7.01
C SER A 57 -6.84 8.66 -8.33
N THR A 58 -5.69 9.25 -8.74
CA THR A 58 -5.02 8.89 -10.00
C THR A 58 -4.62 7.42 -10.06
N TYR A 59 -4.17 6.84 -8.95
CA TYR A 59 -3.65 5.48 -8.89
C TYR A 59 -4.57 4.50 -8.15
N TRP A 60 -5.90 4.75 -8.18
CA TRP A 60 -6.88 3.87 -7.54
C TRP A 60 -6.83 2.43 -8.06
N ASN A 61 -6.41 2.23 -9.32
CA ASN A 61 -6.25 0.93 -9.95
C ASN A 61 -4.75 0.66 -10.19
N PRO A 62 -4.22 -0.50 -9.78
CA PRO A 62 -2.81 -0.85 -9.99
C PRO A 62 -2.34 -0.72 -11.43
N GLN A 63 -3.22 -0.97 -12.41
CA GLN A 63 -2.88 -0.86 -13.81
C GLN A 63 -2.47 0.57 -14.20
N LEU A 64 -3.16 1.59 -13.65
CA LEU A 64 -2.82 3.00 -13.89
C LEU A 64 -1.43 3.36 -13.33
N LEU A 65 -1.06 2.79 -12.18
CA LEU A 65 0.29 2.93 -11.65
C LEU A 65 1.31 2.22 -12.56
N LEU A 66 1.04 0.99 -12.97
CA LEU A 66 1.95 0.20 -13.83
C LEU A 66 2.17 0.85 -15.20
N GLU A 67 1.20 1.56 -15.76
CA GLU A 67 1.37 2.37 -16.97
C GLU A 67 2.44 3.45 -16.79
N GLN A 68 2.56 4.01 -15.59
CA GLN A 68 3.56 5.04 -15.29
C GLN A 68 4.94 4.44 -14.98
N ILE A 69 5.00 3.36 -14.19
CA ILE A 69 6.27 2.86 -13.65
C ILE A 69 6.77 1.57 -14.29
N GLY A 70 5.98 0.90 -15.13
CA GLY A 70 6.28 -0.45 -15.63
C GLY A 70 7.64 -0.59 -16.32
N GLN A 71 8.05 0.42 -17.07
CA GLN A 71 9.34 0.47 -17.78
C GLN A 71 10.41 1.29 -17.06
N ARG A 72 10.09 1.84 -15.89
CA ARG A 72 10.97 2.68 -15.08
C ARG A 72 11.77 1.86 -14.05
N SER A 73 12.66 2.55 -13.36
CA SER A 73 13.48 2.00 -12.27
C SER A 73 12.66 1.17 -11.28
N LYS A 74 13.27 0.09 -10.76
CA LYS A 74 12.66 -0.76 -9.72
C LYS A 74 12.55 -0.05 -8.36
N LEU A 75 13.19 1.12 -8.20
CA LEU A 75 12.97 1.99 -7.05
C LEU A 75 11.56 2.62 -7.02
N LEU A 76 10.81 2.55 -8.14
CA LEU A 76 9.43 3.03 -8.19
C LEU A 76 8.46 1.85 -8.05
N GLY A 77 7.64 1.88 -7.03
CA GLY A 77 6.71 0.81 -6.70
C GLY A 77 5.47 1.30 -5.98
N SER A 78 4.79 0.38 -5.35
CA SER A 78 3.52 0.60 -4.65
C SER A 78 3.68 0.49 -3.13
N CYS A 79 3.02 1.38 -2.42
CA CYS A 79 2.53 1.16 -1.08
C CYS A 79 1.08 0.66 -1.24
N ALA A 80 0.91 -0.65 -1.31
CA ALA A 80 -0.35 -1.27 -1.70
C ALA A 80 -1.36 -1.23 -0.54
N ASP A 81 -2.41 -0.42 -0.67
CA ASP A 81 -3.55 -0.45 0.24
C ASP A 81 -4.66 -1.33 -0.32
N VAL A 82 -4.94 -2.42 0.37
CA VAL A 82 -5.87 -3.46 -0.10
C VAL A 82 -7.33 -3.09 0.10
N GLY A 83 -7.64 -2.21 1.04
CA GLY A 83 -9.01 -1.78 1.34
C GLY A 83 -9.66 -0.98 0.22
N PRO A 84 -9.03 0.10 -0.30
CA PRO A 84 -9.54 0.89 -1.42
C PRO A 84 -9.85 0.05 -2.65
N TRP A 85 -9.02 -0.89 -3.03
CA TRP A 85 -9.27 -1.76 -4.18
C TRP A 85 -10.59 -2.51 -4.06
N ASN A 86 -10.84 -3.11 -2.89
CA ASN A 86 -12.09 -3.83 -2.67
C ASN A 86 -13.30 -2.88 -2.59
N ARG A 87 -13.13 -1.67 -2.01
CA ARG A 87 -14.19 -0.64 -1.99
C ARG A 87 -14.58 -0.20 -3.40
N ASP A 88 -13.61 -0.11 -4.31
CA ASP A 88 -13.80 0.24 -5.73
C ASP A 88 -14.19 -0.97 -6.61
N GLY A 89 -14.44 -2.14 -6.01
CA GLY A 89 -14.90 -3.33 -6.71
C GLY A 89 -13.80 -4.14 -7.41
N LEU A 90 -12.52 -3.86 -7.13
CA LEU A 90 -11.41 -4.64 -7.65
C LEU A 90 -11.15 -5.88 -6.79
N ASP A 91 -10.67 -6.95 -7.42
CA ASP A 91 -10.17 -8.11 -6.70
C ASP A 91 -8.78 -7.80 -6.12
N HIS A 92 -8.68 -7.77 -4.79
CA HIS A 92 -7.46 -7.42 -4.08
C HIS A 92 -6.31 -8.41 -4.32
N LEU A 93 -6.60 -9.69 -4.57
CA LEU A 93 -5.57 -10.69 -4.90
C LEU A 93 -5.02 -10.47 -6.32
N GLU A 94 -5.88 -10.18 -7.29
CA GLU A 94 -5.44 -9.84 -8.65
C GLU A 94 -4.64 -8.53 -8.66
N CYS A 95 -5.03 -7.54 -7.84
CA CYS A 95 -4.27 -6.31 -7.67
C CYS A 95 -2.85 -6.60 -7.13
N LEU A 96 -2.72 -7.42 -6.08
CA LEU A 96 -1.41 -7.82 -5.55
C LEU A 96 -0.58 -8.59 -6.60
N ARG A 97 -1.19 -9.50 -7.36
CA ARG A 97 -0.52 -10.25 -8.42
C ARG A 97 0.01 -9.33 -9.52
N SER A 98 -0.79 -8.37 -9.95
CA SER A 98 -0.39 -7.42 -11.00
C SER A 98 0.82 -6.57 -10.61
N LEU A 99 1.00 -6.32 -9.32
CA LEU A 99 2.12 -5.54 -8.76
C LEU A 99 3.34 -6.39 -8.36
N GLU A 100 3.41 -7.66 -8.77
CA GLU A 100 4.56 -8.53 -8.45
C GLU A 100 5.90 -7.87 -8.81
N GLY A 101 6.81 -7.83 -7.83
CA GLY A 101 8.12 -7.18 -7.95
C GLY A 101 8.09 -5.65 -7.96
N ARG A 102 6.94 -5.04 -7.62
CA ARG A 102 6.74 -3.60 -7.49
C ARG A 102 6.12 -3.19 -6.14
N ILE A 103 5.84 -4.11 -5.24
CA ILE A 103 5.33 -3.79 -3.91
C ILE A 103 6.51 -3.48 -2.99
N HIS A 104 6.58 -2.26 -2.46
CA HIS A 104 7.60 -1.82 -1.50
C HIS A 104 7.08 -1.88 -0.07
N SER A 105 5.81 -1.54 0.12
CA SER A 105 5.13 -1.63 1.41
C SER A 105 3.66 -1.91 1.22
N LEU A 106 3.00 -2.27 2.30
CA LEU A 106 1.57 -2.57 2.34
C LEU A 106 0.91 -1.75 3.45
N HIS A 107 -0.21 -1.14 3.14
CA HIS A 107 -1.21 -0.77 4.11
C HIS A 107 -2.22 -1.92 4.18
N PHE A 108 -2.02 -2.75 5.19
CA PHE A 108 -2.73 -4.01 5.30
C PHE A 108 -3.91 -3.85 6.25
N LYS A 109 -5.09 -4.19 5.78
CA LYS A 109 -6.35 -4.05 6.53
C LYS A 109 -7.33 -5.15 6.15
N ASP A 110 -8.37 -5.29 6.92
CA ASP A 110 -9.60 -6.01 6.57
C ASP A 110 -10.78 -5.06 6.76
N ILE A 111 -11.78 -5.17 5.94
CA ILE A 111 -12.92 -4.25 5.91
C ILE A 111 -14.24 -5.02 5.95
N ILE A 112 -15.25 -4.41 6.58
CA ILE A 112 -16.60 -4.96 6.56
C ILE A 112 -17.16 -4.97 5.13
N GLY A 113 -17.99 -5.95 4.82
CA GLY A 113 -18.66 -6.04 3.53
C GLY A 113 -19.64 -4.87 3.28
N PRO A 114 -20.19 -4.79 2.06
CA PRO A 114 -21.23 -3.80 1.75
C PRO A 114 -22.38 -3.87 2.74
N GLN A 115 -22.80 -2.71 3.26
CA GLN A 115 -23.90 -2.63 4.21
C GLN A 115 -25.24 -2.42 3.47
N PRO A 116 -26.34 -3.08 3.90
CA PRO A 116 -27.65 -3.00 3.23
C PRO A 116 -28.26 -1.59 3.20
N ASP A 117 -27.89 -0.77 4.18
CA ASP A 117 -28.38 0.61 4.35
C ASP A 117 -27.49 1.65 3.66
N GLY A 118 -26.44 1.21 2.95
CA GLY A 118 -25.49 2.08 2.27
C GLY A 118 -24.53 2.81 3.22
N GLN A 119 -24.42 2.39 4.47
CA GLN A 119 -23.42 2.93 5.38
C GLN A 119 -22.00 2.69 4.86
N GLU A 120 -21.10 3.61 5.20
CA GLU A 120 -19.70 3.51 4.83
C GLU A 120 -19.06 2.26 5.43
N ARG A 121 -18.25 1.59 4.60
CA ARG A 121 -17.50 0.41 5.01
C ARG A 121 -16.31 0.85 5.85
N HIS A 122 -16.11 0.21 6.99
CA HIS A 122 -15.03 0.51 7.93
C HIS A 122 -14.13 -0.70 8.14
N ASP A 123 -12.97 -0.45 8.74
CA ASP A 123 -12.00 -1.47 9.07
C ASP A 123 -12.50 -2.35 10.21
N VAL A 124 -12.15 -3.63 10.14
CA VAL A 124 -12.44 -4.63 11.17
C VAL A 124 -11.17 -5.38 11.55
N ILE A 125 -11.24 -6.12 12.65
CA ILE A 125 -10.16 -7.03 13.02
C ILE A 125 -9.94 -8.03 11.88
N TRP A 126 -8.69 -8.27 11.53
CA TRP A 126 -8.33 -9.13 10.41
C TRP A 126 -8.94 -10.54 10.54
N GLY A 127 -9.48 -11.02 9.44
CA GLY A 127 -10.22 -12.29 9.37
C GLY A 127 -11.71 -12.17 9.75
N GLN A 128 -12.20 -10.98 10.09
CA GLN A 128 -13.62 -10.74 10.37
C GLN A 128 -14.34 -9.96 9.24
N GLY A 129 -13.58 -9.54 8.24
CA GLY A 129 -14.09 -8.79 7.10
C GLY A 129 -14.27 -9.64 5.85
N VAL A 130 -14.20 -8.96 4.70
CA VAL A 130 -14.39 -9.56 3.38
C VAL A 130 -13.10 -9.77 2.60
N LEU A 131 -11.96 -9.30 3.12
CA LEU A 131 -10.67 -9.53 2.47
C LEU A 131 -10.13 -10.89 2.94
N ASP A 132 -9.70 -11.71 1.99
CA ASP A 132 -9.05 -12.99 2.33
C ASP A 132 -7.59 -12.74 2.75
N VAL A 133 -7.42 -12.34 4.03
CA VAL A 133 -6.12 -12.02 4.61
C VAL A 133 -5.13 -13.17 4.46
N LYS A 134 -5.56 -14.43 4.68
CA LYS A 134 -4.68 -15.59 4.53
C LYS A 134 -4.25 -15.80 3.08
N ALA A 135 -5.15 -15.62 2.12
CA ALA A 135 -4.80 -15.72 0.70
C ALA A 135 -3.85 -14.60 0.27
N MET A 136 -4.03 -13.37 0.77
CA MET A 136 -3.10 -12.27 0.53
C MET A 136 -1.70 -12.57 1.08
N LEU A 137 -1.59 -13.08 2.30
CA LEU A 137 -0.31 -13.46 2.89
C LEU A 137 0.38 -14.58 2.10
N LYS A 138 -0.37 -15.59 1.64
CA LYS A 138 0.15 -16.65 0.77
C LYS A 138 0.66 -16.11 -0.56
N GLU A 139 -0.07 -15.18 -1.14
CA GLU A 139 0.33 -14.55 -2.39
C GLU A 139 1.63 -13.74 -2.21
N LEU A 140 1.75 -12.95 -1.15
CA LEU A 140 2.95 -12.18 -0.84
C LEU A 140 4.16 -13.09 -0.54
N LYS A 141 3.93 -14.23 0.16
CA LYS A 141 4.96 -15.25 0.35
C LYS A 141 5.41 -15.85 -0.98
N ARG A 142 4.48 -16.16 -1.90
CA ARG A 142 4.78 -16.63 -3.27
C ARG A 142 5.65 -15.63 -4.05
N GLN A 143 5.37 -14.33 -3.89
CA GLN A 143 6.14 -13.25 -4.52
C GLN A 143 7.50 -12.98 -3.83
N HIS A 144 7.84 -13.69 -2.76
CA HIS A 144 9.02 -13.41 -1.94
C HIS A 144 9.06 -11.96 -1.41
N PHE A 145 7.88 -11.41 -1.10
CA PHE A 145 7.79 -10.05 -0.57
C PHE A 145 8.57 -9.93 0.74
N SER A 146 9.41 -8.90 0.82
CA SER A 146 10.27 -8.61 1.98
C SER A 146 10.18 -7.15 2.44
N GLY A 147 9.13 -6.45 2.03
CA GLY A 147 8.87 -5.06 2.41
C GLY A 147 8.18 -4.92 3.78
N TYR A 148 7.61 -3.75 4.00
CA TYR A 148 6.95 -3.42 5.26
C TYR A 148 5.46 -3.73 5.23
N PHE A 149 4.97 -4.42 6.27
CA PHE A 149 3.55 -4.55 6.56
C PHE A 149 3.15 -3.46 7.56
N THR A 150 2.38 -2.50 7.11
CA THR A 150 1.79 -1.49 7.99
C THR A 150 0.35 -1.89 8.28
N ILE A 151 0.00 -2.01 9.56
CA ILE A 151 -1.40 -2.14 9.95
C ILE A 151 -2.04 -0.77 9.79
N GLU A 152 -3.03 -0.68 8.93
CA GLU A 152 -3.87 0.50 8.84
C GLU A 152 -5.25 0.13 9.38
N TYR A 153 -5.66 0.82 10.46
CA TYR A 153 -6.92 0.58 11.16
C TYR A 153 -7.56 1.92 11.49
N GLU A 154 -8.47 2.34 10.63
CA GLU A 154 -9.12 3.65 10.66
C GLU A 154 -10.53 3.59 11.27
N TYR A 155 -10.70 2.80 12.30
CA TYR A 155 -11.97 2.64 13.01
C TYR A 155 -11.74 2.63 14.53
N ASN A 156 -12.81 2.89 15.31
CA ASN A 156 -12.75 2.91 16.77
C ASN A 156 -11.61 3.79 17.32
N TRP A 157 -11.47 5.01 16.79
CA TRP A 157 -10.36 5.93 17.06
C TRP A 157 -10.09 6.18 18.53
N GLU A 158 -11.13 6.14 19.40
CA GLU A 158 -10.98 6.35 20.84
C GLU A 158 -10.36 5.14 21.54
N ASN A 159 -10.47 3.93 20.97
CA ASN A 159 -9.96 2.70 21.58
C ASN A 159 -9.55 1.63 20.54
N SER A 160 -8.75 2.00 19.55
CA SER A 160 -8.32 1.10 18.46
C SER A 160 -7.25 0.09 18.88
N VAL A 161 -6.48 0.35 19.93
CA VAL A 161 -5.33 -0.47 20.34
C VAL A 161 -5.70 -1.94 20.62
N PRO A 162 -6.80 -2.29 21.29
CA PRO A 162 -7.20 -3.69 21.47
C PRO A 162 -7.49 -4.42 20.15
N ASP A 163 -8.09 -3.71 19.18
CA ASP A 163 -8.43 -4.28 17.88
C ASP A 163 -7.15 -4.50 17.03
N ILE A 164 -6.24 -3.54 17.05
CA ILE A 164 -4.91 -3.65 16.39
C ILE A 164 -4.11 -4.83 16.96
N ARG A 165 -4.17 -5.07 18.27
CA ARG A 165 -3.52 -6.25 18.89
C ARG A 165 -4.08 -7.55 18.35
N GLN A 166 -5.40 -7.64 18.18
CA GLN A 166 -6.04 -8.82 17.60
C GLN A 166 -5.65 -9.01 16.12
N CYS A 167 -5.46 -7.92 15.36
CA CYS A 167 -4.91 -8.00 14.00
C CYS A 167 -3.49 -8.60 14.00
N ILE A 168 -2.63 -8.19 14.95
CA ILE A 168 -1.27 -8.74 15.09
C ILE A 168 -1.33 -10.22 15.46
N ASP A 169 -2.19 -10.62 16.40
CA ASP A 169 -2.33 -12.01 16.82
C ASP A 169 -2.81 -12.88 15.64
N TYR A 170 -3.78 -12.38 14.88
CA TYR A 170 -4.24 -13.07 13.66
C TYR A 170 -3.14 -13.22 12.62
N PHE A 171 -2.35 -12.16 12.38
CA PHE A 171 -1.21 -12.21 11.47
C PHE A 171 -0.20 -13.28 11.87
N ASN A 172 0.21 -13.28 13.14
CA ASN A 172 1.17 -14.23 13.68
C ASN A 172 0.68 -15.68 13.55
N GLN A 173 -0.60 -15.91 13.85
CA GLN A 173 -1.23 -17.23 13.69
C GLN A 173 -1.26 -17.65 12.22
N ALA A 174 -1.69 -16.76 11.32
CA ALA A 174 -1.76 -17.04 9.89
C ALA A 174 -0.38 -17.35 9.29
N CYS A 175 0.67 -16.63 9.72
CA CYS A 175 2.04 -16.93 9.32
C CYS A 175 2.52 -18.28 9.82
N ALA A 176 2.26 -18.62 11.08
CA ALA A 176 2.63 -19.93 11.65
C ALA A 176 1.97 -21.10 10.89
N GLU A 177 0.69 -20.98 10.55
CA GLU A 177 -0.05 -21.98 9.77
C GLU A 177 0.47 -22.14 8.31
N MET A 178 1.19 -21.16 7.79
CA MET A 178 1.76 -21.23 6.45
C MET A 178 3.16 -21.88 6.41
N ASP A 179 3.79 -22.04 7.57
CA ASP A 179 5.12 -22.65 7.69
C ASP A 179 5.05 -24.15 8.03
N GLU A 180 3.83 -24.66 8.32
CA GLU A 180 3.53 -26.09 8.47
C GLU A 180 3.29 -26.77 7.11
#